data_0c085bf53ea25e3094294b0869755b36
#
_entry.id   0c085bf53ea25e3094294b0869755b36
#
_cell.length_a   1.000
_cell.length_b   1.000
_cell.length_c   1.000
_cell.angle_alpha   90.00
_cell.angle_beta   90.00
_cell.angle_gamma   90.00
#
_symmetry.space_group_name_H-M   'P 1'
#
loop_
_entity.id
_entity.type
_entity.pdbx_description
1 polymer ?
#
loop_
_entity_poly.entity_id
_entity_poly.type
_entity_poly.pdbx_seq_one_letter_code
_entity_poly.pdbx_strand_id
1 'polypeptide(L)'
;LLGWMHLNKKPLMLNDPRTDERFRGVQWDESIRSLLCVPMMVKSTLVGVLTVYNKREEVAFTDEDQRLLAIIAGQSAQIVENARLYEEEQALQRMKEEVRLAATIQMDLLPKTPPDVAGYDIAGVSIPAQLVGGDAYDFIPIDSTHLAVCLADVSGKGLPASLLMANVQATLRGQTLSSPTAAVCVQRANKLLHQSTSPDKFVTLFYSLLDSSKHTLTYCNAGHDNPFLFSGSGMPKRLGTGGLVLSIMEDFPYEEEVVALSPGDVVVVYSDGITEAVDPAQTQFGDRNIESVVAARRTLDAAGIIDGIVGAVREHAGSAPQADDMTIVVIKRK
;
A
#
# COMPACT_ATOMS: atom_id res chain seq x y z
N LEU A 1 -15.14 10.02 -43.65
CA LEU A 1 -15.92 11.04 -42.96
C LEU A 1 -15.37 11.32 -41.55
N LEU A 2 -15.21 10.30 -40.68
CA LEU A 2 -14.69 10.47 -39.32
C LEU A 2 -13.29 11.09 -39.29
N GLY A 3 -12.36 10.64 -40.18
CA GLY A 3 -11.03 11.22 -40.29
C GLY A 3 -11.03 12.72 -40.68
N TRP A 4 -11.92 13.11 -41.61
CA TRP A 4 -12.09 14.51 -41.97
C TRP A 4 -12.58 15.34 -40.78
N MET A 5 -13.57 14.84 -40.03
CA MET A 5 -14.10 15.50 -38.84
C MET A 5 -13.08 15.64 -37.74
N HIS A 6 -12.25 14.60 -37.53
CA HIS A 6 -11.16 14.64 -36.56
C HIS A 6 -10.14 15.72 -36.85
N LEU A 7 -9.77 15.86 -38.14
CA LEU A 7 -8.80 16.85 -38.60
C LEU A 7 -9.36 18.27 -38.59
N ASN A 8 -10.58 18.46 -39.10
CA ASN A 8 -11.12 19.78 -39.35
C ASN A 8 -11.96 20.35 -38.21
N LYS A 9 -12.60 19.51 -37.43
CA LYS A 9 -13.50 19.88 -36.31
C LYS A 9 -14.54 20.94 -36.72
N LYS A 10 -15.04 20.86 -37.95
CA LYS A 10 -16.00 21.79 -38.53
C LYS A 10 -17.19 21.04 -39.11
N PRO A 11 -18.38 21.67 -39.17
CA PRO A 11 -19.52 21.07 -39.84
C PRO A 11 -19.21 20.76 -41.34
N LEU A 12 -19.80 19.69 -41.84
CA LEU A 12 -19.69 19.23 -43.20
C LEU A 12 -21.08 19.00 -43.76
N MET A 13 -21.41 19.73 -44.81
CA MET A 13 -22.65 19.60 -45.54
C MET A 13 -22.34 19.12 -46.97
N LEU A 14 -22.95 18.00 -47.38
CA LEU A 14 -22.80 17.42 -48.70
C LEU A 14 -24.23 17.15 -49.25
N ASN A 15 -24.64 17.99 -50.20
CA ASN A 15 -25.96 17.82 -50.83
C ASN A 15 -25.93 16.84 -52.02
N ASP A 16 -24.72 16.48 -52.47
CA ASP A 16 -24.42 15.33 -53.31
C ASP A 16 -23.01 14.84 -52.95
N PRO A 17 -22.89 13.80 -52.10
CA PRO A 17 -21.59 13.33 -51.63
C PRO A 17 -20.69 12.70 -52.70
N ARG A 18 -21.27 12.34 -53.89
CA ARG A 18 -20.55 11.69 -54.98
C ARG A 18 -19.78 12.70 -55.83
N THR A 19 -20.21 13.95 -55.83
CA THR A 19 -19.60 15.03 -56.64
C THR A 19 -18.56 15.82 -55.88
N ASP A 20 -18.44 15.67 -54.57
CA ASP A 20 -17.50 16.43 -53.73
C ASP A 20 -16.08 15.91 -53.88
N GLU A 21 -15.15 16.77 -54.34
CA GLU A 21 -13.76 16.42 -54.62
C GLU A 21 -13.01 15.99 -53.35
N ARG A 22 -13.40 16.46 -52.19
CA ARG A 22 -12.75 16.12 -50.89
C ARG A 22 -12.89 14.64 -50.53
N PHE A 23 -13.91 13.98 -51.10
CA PHE A 23 -14.25 12.59 -50.86
C PHE A 23 -14.17 11.72 -52.11
N ARG A 24 -13.37 12.15 -53.12
CA ARG A 24 -13.11 11.40 -54.34
C ARG A 24 -12.55 10.01 -54.01
N GLY A 25 -13.23 8.96 -54.50
CA GLY A 25 -12.83 7.56 -54.26
C GLY A 25 -13.44 6.92 -53.00
N VAL A 26 -14.24 7.65 -52.23
CA VAL A 26 -15.06 7.05 -51.18
C VAL A 26 -16.24 6.33 -51.81
N GLN A 27 -16.42 5.05 -51.47
CA GLN A 27 -17.61 4.30 -51.83
C GLN A 27 -18.75 4.70 -50.89
N TRP A 28 -19.70 5.47 -51.40
CA TRP A 28 -20.91 5.86 -50.71
C TRP A 28 -21.98 4.82 -50.92
N ASP A 29 -22.73 4.50 -49.84
CA ASP A 29 -23.96 3.72 -49.95
C ASP A 29 -24.92 4.38 -50.92
N GLU A 30 -25.55 3.58 -51.80
CA GLU A 30 -26.42 4.09 -52.85
C GLU A 30 -27.64 4.83 -52.31
N SER A 31 -28.07 4.52 -51.10
CA SER A 31 -29.18 5.17 -50.40
C SER A 31 -28.86 6.59 -49.92
N ILE A 32 -27.57 6.98 -49.80
CA ILE A 32 -27.15 8.30 -49.33
C ILE A 32 -27.13 9.28 -50.49
N ARG A 33 -28.09 10.21 -50.49
CA ARG A 33 -28.22 11.29 -51.48
C ARG A 33 -27.64 12.60 -50.98
N SER A 34 -27.83 12.87 -49.68
CA SER A 34 -27.25 14.05 -49.01
C SER A 34 -26.94 13.73 -47.58
N LEU A 35 -25.96 14.43 -46.98
CA LEU A 35 -25.64 14.33 -45.59
C LEU A 35 -25.24 15.68 -44.99
N LEU A 36 -25.54 15.82 -43.69
CA LEU A 36 -25.08 16.91 -42.86
C LEU A 36 -24.47 16.31 -41.60
N CYS A 37 -23.19 16.62 -41.37
CA CYS A 37 -22.35 16.08 -40.30
C CYS A 37 -21.81 17.21 -39.45
N VAL A 38 -21.99 17.15 -38.16
CA VAL A 38 -21.47 18.17 -37.23
C VAL A 38 -20.64 17.52 -36.11
N PRO A 39 -19.56 18.18 -35.69
CA PRO A 39 -18.75 17.66 -34.60
C PRO A 39 -19.49 17.85 -33.25
N MET A 40 -19.46 16.85 -32.43
CA MET A 40 -19.86 16.90 -31.02
C MET A 40 -18.62 17.28 -30.21
N MET A 41 -18.56 18.54 -29.77
CA MET A 41 -17.38 19.11 -29.13
C MET A 41 -17.67 19.40 -27.65
N VAL A 42 -16.72 19.02 -26.78
CA VAL A 42 -16.64 19.52 -25.39
C VAL A 42 -15.34 20.29 -25.24
N LYS A 43 -15.43 21.60 -25.02
CA LYS A 43 -14.29 22.54 -25.10
C LYS A 43 -13.61 22.39 -26.47
N SER A 44 -12.38 21.86 -26.53
CA SER A 44 -11.59 21.64 -27.75
C SER A 44 -11.50 20.19 -28.18
N THR A 45 -12.12 19.26 -27.44
CA THR A 45 -12.07 17.82 -27.67
C THR A 45 -13.27 17.35 -28.47
N LEU A 46 -13.02 16.58 -29.53
CA LEU A 46 -14.06 15.91 -30.31
C LEU A 46 -14.46 14.63 -29.56
N VAL A 47 -15.69 14.59 -29.03
CA VAL A 47 -16.24 13.43 -28.30
C VAL A 47 -17.09 12.53 -29.20
N GLY A 48 -17.52 13.05 -30.35
CA GLY A 48 -18.34 12.30 -31.30
C GLY A 48 -18.68 13.11 -32.53
N VAL A 49 -19.50 12.53 -33.38
CA VAL A 49 -19.99 13.15 -34.61
C VAL A 49 -21.47 12.86 -34.74
N LEU A 50 -22.28 13.89 -34.96
CA LEU A 50 -23.70 13.76 -35.23
C LEU A 50 -23.93 13.91 -36.73
N THR A 51 -24.53 12.90 -37.36
CA THR A 51 -24.75 12.89 -38.80
C THR A 51 -26.19 12.61 -39.09
N VAL A 52 -26.80 13.40 -39.99
CA VAL A 52 -28.11 13.17 -40.57
C VAL A 52 -28.00 12.98 -42.08
N TYR A 53 -28.85 12.10 -42.61
CA TYR A 53 -28.84 11.74 -44.02
C TYR A 53 -30.19 12.05 -44.64
N ASN A 54 -30.18 12.40 -45.93
CA ASN A 54 -31.35 12.47 -46.77
C ASN A 54 -32.47 13.33 -46.18
N LYS A 55 -32.39 14.63 -46.32
CA LYS A 55 -33.46 15.54 -45.93
C LYS A 55 -34.79 15.14 -46.59
N ARG A 56 -35.89 15.24 -45.87
CA ARG A 56 -37.22 14.93 -46.38
C ARG A 56 -37.56 15.78 -47.62
N GLU A 57 -38.45 15.30 -48.45
CA GLU A 57 -38.91 15.99 -49.67
C GLU A 57 -37.81 16.24 -50.71
N GLU A 58 -36.65 15.53 -50.60
CA GLU A 58 -35.51 15.60 -51.51
C GLU A 58 -34.91 17.01 -51.67
N VAL A 59 -35.16 17.88 -50.73
CA VAL A 59 -34.54 19.22 -50.69
C VAL A 59 -33.11 19.20 -50.11
N ALA A 60 -32.30 20.16 -50.53
CA ALA A 60 -30.93 20.31 -50.03
C ALA A 60 -30.91 20.72 -48.56
N PHE A 61 -29.87 20.30 -47.81
CA PHE A 61 -29.56 20.86 -46.51
C PHE A 61 -29.18 22.33 -46.64
N THR A 62 -29.55 23.13 -45.64
CA THR A 62 -29.30 24.58 -45.61
C THR A 62 -28.40 24.94 -44.40
N ASP A 63 -27.90 26.18 -44.40
CA ASP A 63 -27.12 26.72 -43.25
C ASP A 63 -27.99 26.75 -41.95
N GLU A 64 -29.29 26.89 -42.07
CA GLU A 64 -30.17 26.84 -40.90
C GLU A 64 -30.25 25.41 -40.32
N ASP A 65 -30.36 24.37 -41.19
CA ASP A 65 -30.27 22.96 -40.75
C ASP A 65 -28.93 22.68 -40.05
N GLN A 66 -27.82 23.23 -40.59
CA GLN A 66 -26.52 23.09 -40.01
C GLN A 66 -26.43 23.74 -38.60
N ARG A 67 -26.95 24.96 -38.46
CA ARG A 67 -26.99 25.64 -37.16
C ARG A 67 -27.83 24.88 -36.14
N LEU A 68 -28.99 24.41 -36.53
CA LEU A 68 -29.85 23.62 -35.66
C LEU A 68 -29.18 22.32 -35.22
N LEU A 69 -28.60 21.57 -36.17
CA LEU A 69 -27.90 20.34 -35.87
C LEU A 69 -26.67 20.57 -34.99
N ALA A 70 -25.96 21.68 -35.18
CA ALA A 70 -24.80 22.06 -34.34
C ALA A 70 -25.21 22.35 -32.90
N ILE A 71 -26.36 23.00 -32.64
CA ILE A 71 -26.89 23.20 -31.29
C ILE A 71 -27.21 21.84 -30.64
N ILE A 72 -27.89 20.96 -31.36
CA ILE A 72 -28.22 19.61 -30.87
C ILE A 72 -26.94 18.83 -30.58
N ALA A 73 -25.95 18.89 -31.48
CA ALA A 73 -24.66 18.23 -31.30
C ALA A 73 -23.91 18.73 -30.05
N GLY A 74 -23.93 20.06 -29.80
CA GLY A 74 -23.32 20.64 -28.61
C GLY A 74 -23.96 20.16 -27.31
N GLN A 75 -25.29 20.10 -27.24
CA GLN A 75 -26.01 19.56 -26.08
C GLN A 75 -25.77 18.06 -25.92
N SER A 76 -25.83 17.30 -27.02
CA SER A 76 -25.56 15.86 -27.02
C SER A 76 -24.13 15.55 -26.59
N ALA A 77 -23.16 16.35 -27.04
CA ALA A 77 -21.77 16.20 -26.61
C ALA A 77 -21.61 16.33 -25.09
N GLN A 78 -22.30 17.32 -24.49
CA GLN A 78 -22.24 17.51 -23.03
C GLN A 78 -22.89 16.35 -22.29
N ILE A 79 -24.00 15.81 -22.78
CA ILE A 79 -24.67 14.65 -22.16
C ILE A 79 -23.77 13.41 -22.22
N VAL A 80 -23.15 13.14 -23.39
CA VAL A 80 -22.23 11.99 -23.56
C VAL A 80 -21.03 12.11 -22.64
N GLU A 81 -20.42 13.29 -22.56
CA GLU A 81 -19.26 13.52 -21.69
C GLU A 81 -19.64 13.40 -20.20
N ASN A 82 -20.77 13.95 -19.79
CA ASN A 82 -21.25 13.80 -18.41
C ASN A 82 -21.50 12.31 -18.06
N ALA A 83 -22.09 11.53 -18.97
CA ALA A 83 -22.30 10.10 -18.77
C ALA A 83 -20.95 9.35 -18.60
N ARG A 84 -19.95 9.65 -19.45
CA ARG A 84 -18.60 9.09 -19.36
C ARG A 84 -17.93 9.40 -18.03
N LEU A 85 -17.95 10.67 -17.61
CA LEU A 85 -17.38 11.10 -16.34
C LEU A 85 -18.06 10.46 -15.14
N TYR A 86 -19.38 10.29 -15.21
CA TYR A 86 -20.14 9.61 -14.17
C TYR A 86 -19.77 8.13 -14.05
N GLU A 87 -19.60 7.43 -15.17
CA GLU A 87 -19.14 6.03 -15.17
C GLU A 87 -17.73 5.89 -14.59
N GLU A 88 -16.80 6.80 -14.95
CA GLU A 88 -15.45 6.84 -14.39
C GLU A 88 -15.46 7.10 -12.89
N GLU A 89 -16.27 8.04 -12.41
CA GLU A 89 -16.44 8.32 -10.99
C GLU A 89 -16.99 7.10 -10.24
N GLN A 90 -18.00 6.43 -10.77
CA GLN A 90 -18.56 5.22 -10.19
C GLN A 90 -17.52 4.08 -10.10
N ALA A 91 -16.72 3.89 -11.15
CA ALA A 91 -15.66 2.90 -11.16
C ALA A 91 -14.60 3.20 -10.08
N LEU A 92 -14.19 4.47 -9.96
CA LEU A 92 -13.25 4.92 -8.94
C LEU A 92 -13.79 4.73 -7.50
N GLN A 93 -15.07 5.03 -7.29
CA GLN A 93 -15.71 4.83 -5.98
C GLN A 93 -15.76 3.35 -5.59
N ARG A 94 -16.11 2.46 -6.52
CA ARG A 94 -16.07 1.01 -6.28
C ARG A 94 -14.67 0.54 -5.91
N MET A 95 -13.65 0.96 -6.66
CA MET A 95 -12.26 0.59 -6.38
C MET A 95 -11.80 1.07 -4.99
N LYS A 96 -12.17 2.31 -4.60
CA LYS A 96 -11.87 2.83 -3.25
C LYS A 96 -12.51 1.99 -2.15
N GLU A 97 -13.75 1.55 -2.34
CA GLU A 97 -14.46 0.72 -1.37
C GLU A 97 -13.83 -0.67 -1.24
N GLU A 98 -13.42 -1.30 -2.34
CA GLU A 98 -12.72 -2.58 -2.34
C GLU A 98 -11.38 -2.50 -1.59
N VAL A 99 -10.60 -1.42 -1.81
CA VAL A 99 -9.34 -1.20 -1.06
C VAL A 99 -9.62 -0.96 0.42
N ARG A 100 -10.68 -0.23 0.78
CA ARG A 100 -11.09 -0.02 2.17
C ARG A 100 -11.47 -1.32 2.86
N LEU A 101 -12.18 -2.21 2.17
CA LEU A 101 -12.51 -3.53 2.69
C LEU A 101 -11.24 -4.38 2.89
N ALA A 102 -10.31 -4.36 1.94
CA ALA A 102 -9.02 -5.02 2.07
C ALA A 102 -8.23 -4.51 3.29
N ALA A 103 -8.23 -3.19 3.53
CA ALA A 103 -7.61 -2.58 4.71
C ALA A 103 -8.23 -3.11 6.02
N THR A 104 -9.56 -3.22 6.08
CA THR A 104 -10.23 -3.77 7.26
C THR A 104 -9.82 -5.22 7.51
N ILE A 105 -9.79 -6.05 6.47
CA ILE A 105 -9.35 -7.45 6.56
C ILE A 105 -7.89 -7.53 7.03
N GLN A 106 -7.01 -6.68 6.49
CA GLN A 106 -5.61 -6.64 6.89
C GLN A 106 -5.42 -6.27 8.37
N MET A 107 -6.12 -5.24 8.85
CA MET A 107 -6.09 -4.85 10.25
C MET A 107 -6.64 -5.94 11.18
N ASP A 108 -7.54 -6.79 10.68
CA ASP A 108 -8.06 -7.95 11.42
C ASP A 108 -7.03 -9.09 11.55
N LEU A 109 -6.00 -9.13 10.71
CA LEU A 109 -4.90 -10.08 10.82
C LEU A 109 -3.94 -9.73 11.96
N LEU A 110 -3.77 -8.43 12.28
CA LEU A 110 -2.89 -7.98 13.35
C LEU A 110 -3.48 -8.30 14.74
N PRO A 111 -2.62 -8.50 15.76
CA PRO A 111 -3.06 -8.75 17.12
C PRO A 111 -3.93 -7.60 17.64
N LYS A 112 -5.14 -7.93 18.13
CA LYS A 112 -6.10 -6.93 18.66
C LYS A 112 -5.88 -6.66 20.16
N THR A 113 -5.29 -7.59 20.85
CA THR A 113 -5.04 -7.50 22.30
C THR A 113 -3.61 -7.93 22.60
N PRO A 114 -2.95 -7.25 23.55
CA PRO A 114 -1.65 -7.70 24.04
C PRO A 114 -1.73 -9.13 24.62
N PRO A 115 -0.67 -9.94 24.49
CA PRO A 115 -0.63 -11.26 25.10
C PRO A 115 -0.45 -11.13 26.62
N ASP A 116 -1.14 -12.01 27.38
CA ASP A 116 -0.92 -12.11 28.82
C ASP A 116 0.21 -13.11 29.10
N VAL A 117 1.38 -12.59 29.51
CA VAL A 117 2.56 -13.38 29.82
C VAL A 117 3.04 -13.03 31.23
N ALA A 118 3.08 -14.02 32.10
CA ALA A 118 3.47 -13.82 33.51
C ALA A 118 4.86 -13.17 33.60
N GLY A 119 4.97 -12.05 34.36
CA GLY A 119 6.21 -11.31 34.57
C GLY A 119 6.60 -10.38 33.41
N TYR A 120 5.76 -10.24 32.40
CA TYR A 120 6.00 -9.37 31.24
C TYR A 120 4.86 -8.40 31.02
N ASP A 121 5.17 -7.32 30.37
CA ASP A 121 4.25 -6.34 29.82
C ASP A 121 4.62 -6.14 28.35
N ILE A 122 3.69 -6.49 27.44
CA ILE A 122 3.95 -6.56 26.01
C ILE A 122 2.88 -5.77 25.28
N ALA A 123 3.28 -4.93 24.36
CA ALA A 123 2.35 -4.18 23.51
C ALA A 123 2.92 -4.06 22.09
N GLY A 124 2.04 -3.82 21.12
CA GLY A 124 2.41 -3.55 19.74
C GLY A 124 1.38 -2.66 19.07
N VAL A 125 1.83 -1.87 18.11
CA VAL A 125 0.99 -1.03 17.26
C VAL A 125 1.55 -1.00 15.85
N SER A 126 0.66 -0.95 14.85
CA SER A 126 1.01 -0.65 13.47
C SER A 126 0.10 0.47 12.98
N ILE A 127 0.69 1.51 12.40
CA ILE A 127 0.04 2.70 11.87
C ILE A 127 0.43 2.82 10.40
N PRO A 128 -0.40 2.33 9.49
CA PRO A 128 -0.06 2.35 8.07
C PRO A 128 -0.03 3.78 7.51
N ALA A 129 0.90 4.04 6.58
CA ALA A 129 1.01 5.32 5.87
C ALA A 129 -0.09 5.51 4.82
N GLN A 130 -0.61 4.42 4.29
CA GLN A 130 -1.72 4.39 3.33
C GLN A 130 -2.92 3.64 3.92
N LEU A 131 -3.92 3.34 3.10
CA LEU A 131 -5.08 2.53 3.53
C LEU A 131 -4.67 1.12 3.96
N VAL A 132 -3.64 0.55 3.34
CA VAL A 132 -3.05 -0.76 3.63
C VAL A 132 -1.54 -0.62 3.75
N GLY A 133 -0.91 -1.43 4.60
CA GLY A 133 0.52 -1.40 4.88
C GLY A 133 1.27 -2.67 4.46
N GLY A 134 2.60 -2.57 4.39
CA GLY A 134 3.53 -3.68 4.22
C GLY A 134 3.95 -4.31 5.55
N ASP A 135 3.86 -3.55 6.64
CA ASP A 135 4.28 -3.97 7.97
C ASP A 135 3.33 -4.99 8.61
N ALA A 136 3.92 -5.94 9.32
CA ALA A 136 3.18 -6.85 10.21
C ALA A 136 3.93 -7.04 11.52
N TYR A 137 3.21 -7.10 12.62
CA TYR A 137 3.72 -7.69 13.86
C TYR A 137 2.77 -8.79 14.34
N ASP A 138 3.31 -9.73 15.11
CA ASP A 138 2.47 -10.80 15.66
C ASP A 138 2.97 -11.28 17.01
N PHE A 139 2.02 -11.81 17.80
CA PHE A 139 2.21 -12.48 19.06
C PHE A 139 1.64 -13.89 18.92
N ILE A 140 2.52 -14.90 18.81
CA ILE A 140 2.11 -16.29 18.55
C ILE A 140 2.38 -17.13 19.79
N PRO A 141 1.35 -17.43 20.61
CA PRO A 141 1.51 -18.31 21.75
C PRO A 141 1.90 -19.73 21.30
N ILE A 142 2.95 -20.28 21.90
CA ILE A 142 3.40 -21.65 21.63
C ILE A 142 2.89 -22.57 22.76
N ASP A 143 3.11 -22.17 23.99
CA ASP A 143 2.59 -22.83 25.19
C ASP A 143 2.43 -21.81 26.34
N SER A 144 2.24 -22.28 27.58
CA SER A 144 2.04 -21.42 28.76
C SER A 144 3.24 -20.54 29.15
N THR A 145 4.44 -20.83 28.62
CA THR A 145 5.70 -20.16 28.97
C THR A 145 6.44 -19.60 27.75
N HIS A 146 6.05 -20.02 26.55
CA HIS A 146 6.71 -19.61 25.31
C HIS A 146 5.79 -18.79 24.43
N LEU A 147 6.28 -17.63 24.01
CA LEU A 147 5.63 -16.71 23.08
C LEU A 147 6.59 -16.37 21.95
N ALA A 148 6.16 -16.54 20.71
CA ALA A 148 6.89 -15.93 19.60
C ALA A 148 6.41 -14.48 19.40
N VAL A 149 7.35 -13.57 19.19
CA VAL A 149 7.11 -12.15 18.88
C VAL A 149 7.88 -11.83 17.61
N CYS A 150 7.19 -11.28 16.62
CA CYS A 150 7.83 -10.91 15.36
C CYS A 150 7.33 -9.56 14.86
N LEU A 151 8.19 -8.90 14.07
CA LEU A 151 7.89 -7.73 13.26
C LEU A 151 8.55 -7.92 11.91
N ALA A 152 7.77 -7.76 10.86
CA ALA A 152 8.20 -7.87 9.47
C ALA A 152 7.80 -6.63 8.69
N ASP A 153 8.65 -6.22 7.76
CA ASP A 153 8.36 -5.16 6.80
C ASP A 153 8.61 -5.70 5.38
N VAL A 154 7.61 -5.52 4.52
CA VAL A 154 7.58 -6.00 3.14
C VAL A 154 7.96 -4.88 2.19
N SER A 155 8.96 -5.12 1.34
CA SER A 155 9.40 -4.16 0.33
C SER A 155 8.30 -3.70 -0.61
N GLY A 156 8.13 -2.36 -0.72
CA GLY A 156 7.11 -1.71 -1.54
C GLY A 156 5.91 -1.26 -0.71
N LYS A 157 4.88 -0.70 -1.37
CA LYS A 157 3.74 -0.05 -0.69
C LYS A 157 2.41 -0.44 -1.29
N GLY A 158 1.35 -0.20 -0.53
CA GLY A 158 -0.02 -0.41 -0.99
C GLY A 158 -0.46 -1.87 -1.08
N LEU A 159 -1.44 -2.15 -1.93
CA LEU A 159 -2.10 -3.46 -1.99
C LEU A 159 -1.16 -4.65 -2.27
N PRO A 160 -0.16 -4.55 -3.17
CA PRO A 160 0.78 -5.68 -3.38
C PRO A 160 1.59 -6.02 -2.12
N ALA A 161 2.08 -5.03 -1.39
CA ALA A 161 2.83 -5.24 -0.15
C ALA A 161 1.93 -5.84 0.94
N SER A 162 0.69 -5.38 1.05
CA SER A 162 -0.27 -5.88 2.04
C SER A 162 -0.66 -7.36 1.83
N LEU A 163 -0.74 -7.82 0.58
CA LEU A 163 -0.99 -9.23 0.26
C LEU A 163 0.21 -10.10 0.63
N LEU A 164 1.43 -9.64 0.35
CA LEU A 164 2.65 -10.35 0.74
C LEU A 164 2.80 -10.37 2.27
N MET A 165 2.46 -9.29 2.96
CA MET A 165 2.43 -9.23 4.42
C MET A 165 1.53 -10.32 5.02
N ALA A 166 0.33 -10.51 4.48
CA ALA A 166 -0.58 -11.57 4.93
C ALA A 166 0.02 -12.98 4.71
N ASN A 167 0.72 -13.20 3.59
CA ASN A 167 1.45 -14.45 3.33
C ASN A 167 2.59 -14.66 4.32
N VAL A 168 3.37 -13.61 4.62
CA VAL A 168 4.45 -13.65 5.62
C VAL A 168 3.89 -14.04 7.00
N GLN A 169 2.82 -13.38 7.45
CA GLN A 169 2.21 -13.66 8.74
C GLN A 169 1.68 -15.10 8.83
N ALA A 170 0.96 -15.56 7.82
CA ALA A 170 0.46 -16.94 7.78
C ALA A 170 1.61 -17.97 7.79
N THR A 171 2.68 -17.70 7.04
CA THR A 171 3.88 -18.56 6.99
C THR A 171 4.56 -18.62 8.36
N LEU A 172 4.79 -17.48 9.01
CA LEU A 172 5.41 -17.43 10.34
C LEU A 172 4.57 -18.15 11.39
N ARG A 173 3.24 -17.95 11.43
CA ARG A 173 2.36 -18.69 12.33
C ARG A 173 2.47 -20.21 12.14
N GLY A 174 2.47 -20.67 10.88
CA GLY A 174 2.61 -22.09 10.58
C GLY A 174 3.98 -22.67 10.97
N GLN A 175 5.06 -21.93 10.70
CA GLN A 175 6.43 -22.40 11.02
C GLN A 175 6.74 -22.31 12.52
N THR A 176 6.24 -21.32 13.24
CA THR A 176 6.42 -21.19 14.70
C THR A 176 5.99 -22.45 15.47
N LEU A 177 4.87 -23.04 15.10
CA LEU A 177 4.33 -24.23 15.78
C LEU A 177 5.15 -25.51 15.54
N SER A 178 5.98 -25.55 14.49
CA SER A 178 6.72 -26.75 14.05
C SER A 178 8.24 -26.62 14.11
N SER A 179 8.76 -25.44 14.46
CA SER A 179 10.20 -25.18 14.45
C SER A 179 10.81 -25.24 15.85
N PRO A 180 11.96 -25.92 16.02
CA PRO A 180 12.58 -26.08 17.33
C PRO A 180 13.31 -24.82 17.83
N THR A 181 13.73 -23.91 16.94
CA THR A 181 14.50 -22.70 17.25
C THR A 181 14.10 -21.53 16.37
N ALA A 182 14.51 -20.31 16.75
CA ALA A 182 14.21 -19.10 15.99
C ALA A 182 14.86 -19.13 14.59
N ALA A 183 16.14 -19.51 14.50
CA ALA A 183 16.85 -19.59 13.23
C ALA A 183 16.20 -20.61 12.25
N VAL A 184 15.79 -21.78 12.76
CA VAL A 184 15.09 -22.81 11.95
C VAL A 184 13.73 -22.30 11.48
N CYS A 185 12.98 -21.59 12.31
CA CYS A 185 11.72 -20.98 11.94
C CYS A 185 11.91 -19.99 10.77
N VAL A 186 12.85 -19.06 10.91
CA VAL A 186 13.19 -18.06 9.90
C VAL A 186 13.68 -18.72 8.60
N GLN A 187 14.54 -19.72 8.68
CA GLN A 187 15.06 -20.45 7.50
C GLN A 187 13.93 -21.14 6.72
N ARG A 188 13.01 -21.82 7.42
CA ARG A 188 11.86 -22.48 6.78
C ARG A 188 10.88 -21.47 6.18
N ALA A 189 10.61 -20.39 6.89
CA ALA A 189 9.78 -19.29 6.39
C ALA A 189 10.42 -18.67 5.13
N ASN A 190 11.73 -18.39 5.16
CA ASN A 190 12.47 -17.88 4.01
C ASN A 190 12.30 -18.76 2.76
N LYS A 191 12.46 -20.08 2.93
CA LYS A 191 12.33 -21.03 1.81
C LYS A 191 10.94 -20.98 1.18
N LEU A 192 9.88 -20.97 1.99
CA LEU A 192 8.50 -20.89 1.50
C LEU A 192 8.18 -19.54 0.83
N LEU A 193 8.66 -18.47 1.42
CA LEU A 193 8.46 -17.12 0.86
C LEU A 193 9.24 -16.93 -0.44
N HIS A 194 10.48 -17.42 -0.54
CA HIS A 194 11.27 -17.37 -1.76
C HIS A 194 10.56 -18.05 -2.94
N GLN A 195 9.89 -19.19 -2.69
CA GLN A 195 9.13 -19.92 -3.71
C GLN A 195 7.82 -19.26 -4.14
N SER A 196 7.25 -18.38 -3.29
CA SER A 196 5.95 -17.76 -3.51
C SER A 196 6.01 -16.25 -3.80
N THR A 197 7.20 -15.65 -3.76
CA THR A 197 7.40 -14.21 -3.90
C THR A 197 8.14 -13.88 -5.20
N SER A 198 7.79 -12.75 -5.83
CA SER A 198 8.51 -12.27 -7.01
C SER A 198 9.95 -11.89 -6.67
N PRO A 199 10.94 -12.09 -7.57
CA PRO A 199 12.36 -11.84 -7.30
C PRO A 199 12.73 -10.40 -6.94
N ASP A 200 11.86 -9.43 -7.26
CA ASP A 200 12.02 -8.00 -6.93
C ASP A 200 11.47 -7.64 -5.54
N LYS A 201 10.94 -8.62 -4.81
CA LYS A 201 10.34 -8.42 -3.48
C LYS A 201 11.14 -9.15 -2.42
N PHE A 202 11.32 -8.49 -1.30
CA PHE A 202 11.97 -9.04 -0.11
C PHE A 202 11.20 -8.61 1.15
N VAL A 203 11.54 -9.26 2.24
CA VAL A 203 10.93 -8.98 3.55
C VAL A 203 12.04 -8.86 4.58
N THR A 204 12.05 -7.79 5.35
CA THR A 204 12.85 -7.71 6.56
C THR A 204 12.06 -8.34 7.71
N LEU A 205 12.72 -9.07 8.60
CA LEU A 205 12.06 -9.76 9.69
C LEU A 205 12.92 -9.76 10.95
N PHE A 206 12.35 -9.28 12.05
CA PHE A 206 12.83 -9.64 13.39
C PHE A 206 11.88 -10.71 13.96
N TYR A 207 12.44 -11.88 14.30
CA TYR A 207 11.70 -12.98 14.89
C TYR A 207 12.35 -13.38 16.22
N SER A 208 11.53 -13.53 17.27
CA SER A 208 12.03 -13.89 18.59
C SER A 208 11.11 -14.86 19.33
N LEU A 209 11.69 -15.66 20.21
CA LEU A 209 11.05 -16.60 21.12
C LEU A 209 11.33 -16.17 22.56
N LEU A 210 10.30 -15.70 23.25
CA LEU A 210 10.35 -15.37 24.66
C LEU A 210 10.05 -16.64 25.50
N ASP A 211 10.99 -17.05 26.34
CA ASP A 211 10.80 -18.05 27.39
C ASP A 211 10.62 -17.32 28.74
N SER A 212 9.37 -17.21 29.19
CA SER A 212 9.03 -16.49 30.42
C SER A 212 9.47 -17.23 31.68
N SER A 213 9.72 -18.54 31.60
CA SER A 213 10.20 -19.36 32.74
C SER A 213 11.70 -19.20 33.00
N LYS A 214 12.49 -19.06 31.93
CA LYS A 214 13.94 -18.81 32.00
C LYS A 214 14.29 -17.34 31.89
N HIS A 215 13.32 -16.51 31.54
CA HIS A 215 13.52 -15.09 31.26
C HIS A 215 14.58 -14.83 30.17
N THR A 216 14.48 -15.55 29.08
CA THR A 216 15.37 -15.40 27.91
C THR A 216 14.57 -15.04 26.68
N LEU A 217 15.20 -14.25 25.81
CA LEU A 217 14.72 -13.97 24.46
C LEU A 217 15.72 -14.55 23.47
N THR A 218 15.32 -15.58 22.71
CA THR A 218 16.09 -16.10 21.59
C THR A 218 15.60 -15.42 20.33
N TYR A 219 16.49 -14.80 19.54
CA TYR A 219 16.07 -14.05 18.37
C TYR A 219 16.93 -14.33 17.14
N CYS A 220 16.34 -14.10 15.98
CA CYS A 220 16.96 -14.11 14.66
C CYS A 220 16.51 -12.86 13.89
N ASN A 221 17.45 -12.01 13.48
CA ASN A 221 17.20 -10.82 12.70
C ASN A 221 17.53 -11.07 11.22
N ALA A 222 16.50 -11.16 10.38
CA ALA A 222 16.66 -11.31 8.93
C ALA A 222 16.62 -9.95 8.22
N GLY A 223 17.69 -9.16 8.39
CA GLY A 223 17.89 -7.88 7.73
C GLY A 223 16.92 -6.76 8.15
N HIS A 224 16.28 -6.90 9.30
CA HIS A 224 15.43 -5.87 9.87
C HIS A 224 16.25 -4.85 10.66
N ASP A 225 15.72 -3.65 10.88
CA ASP A 225 16.33 -2.66 11.77
C ASP A 225 16.61 -3.27 13.12
N ASN A 226 17.87 -3.11 13.59
CA ASN A 226 18.31 -3.78 14.80
C ASN A 226 17.54 -3.28 16.03
N PRO A 227 16.71 -4.11 16.68
CA PRO A 227 15.98 -3.69 17.89
C PRO A 227 16.89 -3.28 19.02
N PHE A 228 16.36 -2.43 19.90
CA PHE A 228 17.06 -2.04 21.11
C PHE A 228 16.71 -2.96 22.28
N LEU A 229 17.72 -3.38 23.04
CA LEU A 229 17.57 -3.94 24.39
C LEU A 229 18.15 -2.94 25.40
N PHE A 230 17.26 -2.32 26.16
CA PHE A 230 17.62 -1.41 27.26
C PHE A 230 17.76 -2.21 28.57
N SER A 231 18.99 -2.42 29.02
CA SER A 231 19.31 -3.10 30.29
C SER A 231 20.08 -2.16 31.22
N GLY A 232 19.73 -2.15 32.52
CA GLY A 232 20.42 -1.30 33.48
C GLY A 232 20.42 0.20 33.11
N SER A 233 21.49 0.91 33.43
CA SER A 233 21.67 2.35 33.10
C SER A 233 22.65 2.60 31.96
N GLY A 234 23.10 1.54 31.27
CA GLY A 234 24.05 1.63 30.17
C GLY A 234 23.39 1.99 28.81
N MET A 235 24.26 2.08 27.80
CA MET A 235 23.78 2.20 26.42
C MET A 235 23.01 0.93 26.03
N PRO A 236 21.91 1.06 25.23
CA PRO A 236 21.17 -0.09 24.80
C PRO A 236 22.00 -0.99 23.89
N LYS A 237 21.80 -2.31 24.01
CA LYS A 237 22.35 -3.29 23.07
C LYS A 237 21.49 -3.34 21.81
N ARG A 238 22.13 -3.46 20.66
CA ARG A 238 21.44 -3.69 19.36
C ARG A 238 21.36 -5.20 19.09
N LEU A 239 20.17 -5.67 18.73
CA LEU A 239 19.90 -7.08 18.48
C LEU A 239 20.00 -7.37 16.96
N GLY A 240 21.21 -7.59 16.47
CA GLY A 240 21.51 -7.70 15.03
C GLY A 240 21.90 -9.10 14.55
N THR A 241 21.99 -10.10 15.43
CA THR A 241 22.35 -11.47 15.03
C THR A 241 21.26 -12.12 14.20
N GLY A 242 21.61 -12.70 13.04
CA GLY A 242 20.62 -13.36 12.16
C GLY A 242 21.16 -13.59 10.76
N GLY A 243 20.77 -12.77 9.78
CA GLY A 243 21.20 -12.96 8.40
C GLY A 243 20.56 -12.02 7.39
N LEU A 244 20.49 -12.47 6.15
CA LEU A 244 19.97 -11.70 5.02
C LEU A 244 18.43 -11.54 5.11
N VAL A 245 17.87 -10.50 4.50
CA VAL A 245 16.43 -10.35 4.30
C VAL A 245 15.82 -11.58 3.62
N LEU A 246 14.56 -11.86 3.91
CA LEU A 246 13.87 -13.03 3.37
C LEU A 246 13.58 -12.86 1.86
N SER A 247 13.41 -13.97 1.19
CA SER A 247 13.04 -14.13 -0.24
C SER A 247 14.15 -13.82 -1.25
N ILE A 248 15.34 -13.38 -0.84
CA ILE A 248 16.46 -13.11 -1.76
C ILE A 248 17.24 -14.38 -2.09
N MET A 249 17.53 -15.23 -1.11
CA MET A 249 18.31 -16.46 -1.27
C MET A 249 17.60 -17.62 -0.57
N GLU A 250 17.18 -18.65 -1.33
CA GLU A 250 16.34 -19.76 -0.83
C GLU A 250 16.94 -20.46 0.39
N ASP A 251 18.18 -20.90 0.31
CA ASP A 251 18.85 -21.69 1.35
C ASP A 251 19.92 -20.87 2.11
N PHE A 252 19.54 -19.67 2.63
CA PHE A 252 20.43 -18.86 3.44
C PHE A 252 20.53 -19.43 4.87
N PRO A 253 21.75 -19.57 5.46
CA PRO A 253 21.94 -20.00 6.84
C PRO A 253 21.73 -18.84 7.80
N TYR A 254 20.66 -18.90 8.59
CA TYR A 254 20.38 -17.90 9.63
C TYR A 254 21.01 -18.30 10.95
N GLU A 255 21.46 -17.28 11.70
CA GLU A 255 22.00 -17.42 13.06
C GLU A 255 20.98 -16.91 14.08
N GLU A 256 21.07 -17.40 15.32
CA GLU A 256 20.27 -16.93 16.43
C GLU A 256 21.13 -16.58 17.62
N GLU A 257 20.65 -15.66 18.47
CA GLU A 257 21.31 -15.29 19.72
C GLU A 257 20.30 -15.33 20.88
N VAL A 258 20.77 -15.74 22.03
CA VAL A 258 20.00 -15.74 23.27
C VAL A 258 20.44 -14.60 24.17
N VAL A 259 19.50 -13.77 24.58
CA VAL A 259 19.73 -12.71 25.58
C VAL A 259 18.89 -12.98 26.83
N ALA A 260 19.49 -12.80 28.00
CA ALA A 260 18.76 -12.82 29.26
C ALA A 260 18.09 -11.47 29.48
N LEU A 261 16.88 -11.48 29.99
CA LEU A 261 16.12 -10.29 30.36
C LEU A 261 16.07 -10.19 31.88
N SER A 262 16.52 -9.08 32.45
CA SER A 262 16.43 -8.75 33.87
C SER A 262 15.17 -7.93 34.20
N PRO A 263 14.68 -7.90 35.43
CA PRO A 263 13.55 -7.04 35.80
C PRO A 263 13.83 -5.58 35.42
N GLY A 264 12.85 -4.94 34.74
CA GLY A 264 12.97 -3.58 34.20
C GLY A 264 13.66 -3.48 32.85
N ASP A 265 14.12 -4.58 32.24
CA ASP A 265 14.63 -4.57 30.86
C ASP A 265 13.50 -4.35 29.84
N VAL A 266 13.82 -3.61 28.78
CA VAL A 266 12.88 -3.25 27.72
C VAL A 266 13.49 -3.59 26.37
N VAL A 267 12.80 -4.39 25.58
CA VAL A 267 13.12 -4.61 24.16
C VAL A 267 12.17 -3.76 23.33
N VAL A 268 12.70 -3.01 22.36
CA VAL A 268 11.93 -2.19 21.42
C VAL A 268 12.27 -2.64 20.00
N VAL A 269 11.30 -3.23 19.33
CA VAL A 269 11.35 -3.59 17.91
C VAL A 269 10.54 -2.56 17.13
N TYR A 270 11.05 -2.06 16.02
CA TYR A 270 10.39 -0.99 15.25
C TYR A 270 10.72 -1.10 13.77
N SER A 271 9.83 -0.64 12.90
CA SER A 271 10.09 -0.53 11.46
C SER A 271 10.77 0.80 11.11
N ASP A 272 11.39 0.87 9.94
CA ASP A 272 12.13 2.04 9.44
C ASP A 272 11.27 3.31 9.35
N GLY A 273 9.95 3.19 9.12
CA GLY A 273 9.03 4.33 9.15
C GLY A 273 9.04 5.15 10.45
N ILE A 274 9.60 4.60 11.54
CA ILE A 274 9.84 5.35 12.79
C ILE A 274 11.11 6.21 12.66
N THR A 275 12.22 5.61 12.30
CA THR A 275 13.54 6.29 12.24
C THR A 275 13.67 7.19 11.03
N GLU A 276 13.04 6.82 9.92
CA GLU A 276 13.05 7.58 8.67
C GLU A 276 11.96 8.66 8.59
N ALA A 277 11.09 8.78 9.59
CA ALA A 277 10.15 9.88 9.67
C ALA A 277 10.88 11.23 9.58
N VAL A 278 10.50 12.07 8.62
CA VAL A 278 11.16 13.35 8.35
C VAL A 278 10.36 14.54 8.84
N ASP A 279 11.08 15.59 9.27
CA ASP A 279 10.54 16.90 9.53
C ASP A 279 10.34 17.69 8.21
N PRO A 280 9.74 18.90 8.22
CA PRO A 280 9.62 19.74 7.03
C PRO A 280 10.95 20.15 6.39
N ALA A 281 12.08 20.06 7.13
CA ALA A 281 13.43 20.31 6.62
C ALA A 281 14.11 19.04 6.09
N GLN A 282 13.40 17.91 6.01
CA GLN A 282 13.88 16.60 5.55
C GLN A 282 14.94 15.98 6.46
N THR A 283 14.92 16.31 7.76
CA THR A 283 15.76 15.67 8.77
C THR A 283 15.05 14.43 9.31
N GLN A 284 15.72 13.28 9.33
CA GLN A 284 15.16 12.05 9.87
C GLN A 284 15.10 12.08 11.40
N PHE A 285 14.09 11.41 11.98
CA PHE A 285 13.93 11.24 13.43
C PHE A 285 15.12 10.49 14.05
N GLY A 286 15.48 9.36 13.49
CA GLY A 286 16.68 8.60 13.79
C GLY A 286 16.67 7.87 15.14
N ASP A 287 17.60 6.94 15.28
CA ASP A 287 17.76 6.05 16.44
C ASP A 287 17.92 6.78 17.78
N ARG A 288 18.69 7.90 17.81
CA ARG A 288 18.97 8.65 19.05
C ARG A 288 17.72 9.21 19.72
N ASN A 289 16.71 9.56 18.93
CA ASN A 289 15.46 10.05 19.48
C ASN A 289 14.66 8.91 20.11
N ILE A 290 14.68 7.69 19.51
CA ILE A 290 14.08 6.49 20.14
C ILE A 290 14.76 6.23 21.48
N GLU A 291 16.12 6.21 21.53
CA GLU A 291 16.87 5.99 22.76
C GLU A 291 16.49 7.00 23.85
N SER A 292 16.41 8.28 23.50
CA SER A 292 16.05 9.36 24.43
C SER A 292 14.64 9.20 24.98
N VAL A 293 13.68 8.89 24.11
CA VAL A 293 12.28 8.72 24.49
C VAL A 293 12.10 7.52 25.40
N VAL A 294 12.71 6.37 25.06
CA VAL A 294 12.61 5.15 25.87
C VAL A 294 13.30 5.35 27.23
N ALA A 295 14.47 5.96 27.27
CA ALA A 295 15.16 6.26 28.53
C ALA A 295 14.30 7.10 29.49
N ALA A 296 13.61 8.12 28.96
CA ALA A 296 12.73 8.99 29.75
C ALA A 296 11.43 8.31 30.22
N ARG A 297 10.96 7.27 29.50
CA ARG A 297 9.67 6.59 29.73
C ARG A 297 9.79 5.14 30.18
N ARG A 298 10.97 4.67 30.51
CA ARG A 298 11.25 3.28 30.87
C ARG A 298 10.45 2.78 32.08
N THR A 299 9.98 3.68 32.93
CA THR A 299 9.15 3.35 34.11
C THR A 299 7.69 3.09 33.74
N LEU A 300 7.24 3.54 32.58
CA LEU A 300 5.87 3.32 32.10
C LEU A 300 5.67 1.87 31.66
N ASP A 301 4.43 1.48 31.43
CA ASP A 301 4.07 0.22 30.77
C ASP A 301 4.46 0.20 29.28
N ALA A 302 4.38 -0.96 28.66
CA ALA A 302 4.77 -1.12 27.25
C ALA A 302 3.97 -0.21 26.31
N ALA A 303 2.69 -0.03 26.56
CA ALA A 303 1.83 0.86 25.79
C ALA A 303 2.23 2.33 25.95
N GLY A 304 2.55 2.78 27.17
CA GLY A 304 3.01 4.14 27.44
C GLY A 304 4.38 4.46 26.81
N ILE A 305 5.25 3.46 26.66
CA ILE A 305 6.50 3.60 25.90
C ILE A 305 6.21 3.80 24.41
N ILE A 306 5.34 2.98 23.83
CA ILE A 306 4.89 3.10 22.42
C ILE A 306 4.27 4.45 22.15
N ASP A 307 3.31 4.88 22.99
CA ASP A 307 2.65 6.19 22.86
C ASP A 307 3.68 7.33 22.91
N GLY A 308 4.70 7.17 23.73
CA GLY A 308 5.80 8.12 23.82
C GLY A 308 6.61 8.22 22.54
N ILE A 309 6.94 7.09 21.92
CA ILE A 309 7.70 7.05 20.65
C ILE A 309 6.85 7.64 19.53
N VAL A 310 5.60 7.15 19.36
CA VAL A 310 4.67 7.65 18.32
C VAL A 310 4.40 9.15 18.48
N GLY A 311 4.22 9.63 19.71
CA GLY A 311 4.04 11.04 20.01
C GLY A 311 5.26 11.88 19.59
N ALA A 312 6.47 11.43 19.92
CA ALA A 312 7.71 12.12 19.55
C ALA A 312 7.95 12.14 18.04
N VAL A 313 7.65 11.04 17.32
CA VAL A 313 7.70 11.00 15.85
C VAL A 313 6.74 12.01 15.24
N ARG A 314 5.49 12.06 15.72
CA ARG A 314 4.48 13.02 15.23
C ARG A 314 4.85 14.47 15.50
N GLU A 315 5.42 14.75 16.66
CA GLU A 315 5.94 16.09 17.02
C GLU A 315 7.10 16.49 16.10
N HIS A 316 8.03 15.58 15.84
CA HIS A 316 9.16 15.79 14.92
C HIS A 316 8.67 16.03 13.49
N ALA A 317 7.78 15.19 12.98
CA ALA A 317 7.25 15.31 11.61
C ALA A 317 6.43 16.57 11.41
N GLY A 318 5.75 17.08 12.43
CA GLY A 318 4.94 18.30 12.34
C GLY A 318 3.90 18.23 11.22
N SER A 319 4.09 19.01 10.15
CA SER A 319 3.21 19.03 8.98
C SER A 319 3.65 18.10 7.83
N ALA A 320 4.79 17.42 7.96
CA ALA A 320 5.24 16.48 6.95
C ALA A 320 4.32 15.24 6.92
N PRO A 321 3.93 14.74 5.75
CA PRO A 321 3.11 13.53 5.66
C PRO A 321 3.91 12.30 6.11
N GLN A 322 3.23 11.33 6.69
CA GLN A 322 3.83 10.03 6.99
C GLN A 322 4.25 9.34 5.67
N ALA A 323 5.54 9.02 5.56
CA ALA A 323 6.12 8.47 4.34
C ALA A 323 6.04 6.95 4.29
N ASP A 324 6.17 6.26 5.44
CA ASP A 324 6.11 4.80 5.54
C ASP A 324 5.30 4.32 6.75
N ASP A 325 5.04 3.01 6.81
CA ASP A 325 4.30 2.38 7.90
C ASP A 325 5.11 2.50 9.21
N MET A 326 4.45 2.85 10.29
CA MET A 326 5.07 2.93 11.62
C MET A 326 4.60 1.76 12.47
N THR A 327 5.46 0.78 12.68
CA THR A 327 5.16 -0.38 13.49
C THR A 327 6.15 -0.50 14.65
N ILE A 328 5.63 -0.73 15.86
CA ILE A 328 6.44 -0.84 17.08
C ILE A 328 5.90 -1.99 17.92
N VAL A 329 6.82 -2.77 18.46
CA VAL A 329 6.55 -3.78 19.49
C VAL A 329 7.48 -3.54 20.67
N VAL A 330 6.91 -3.52 21.87
CA VAL A 330 7.66 -3.39 23.14
C VAL A 330 7.44 -4.62 23.99
N ILE A 331 8.55 -5.22 24.46
CA ILE A 331 8.55 -6.31 25.45
C ILE A 331 9.25 -5.78 26.70
N LYS A 332 8.55 -5.65 27.79
CA LYS A 332 9.11 -5.20 29.07
C LYS A 332 9.01 -6.28 30.12
N ARG A 333 10.14 -6.63 30.77
CA ARG A 333 10.12 -7.49 31.95
C ARG A 333 9.73 -6.66 33.18
N LYS A 334 8.70 -7.12 33.92
CA LYS A 334 8.23 -6.52 35.19
C LYS A 334 9.17 -6.79 36.34
#